data_8ef6437f42f661efffbcc3f14102432c
#
_entry.id   8ef6437f42f661efffbcc3f14102432c
#
_cell.length_a   1.000
_cell.length_b   1.000
_cell.length_c   1.000
_cell.angle_alpha   90.00
_cell.angle_beta   90.00
_cell.angle_gamma   90.00
#
_symmetry.space_group_name_H-M   'P 1'
#
loop_
_entity.id
_entity.type
_entity.pdbx_description
1 polymer ?
#
loop_
_entity_poly.entity_id
_entity_poly.type
_entity_poly.pdbx_seq_one_letter_code
_entity_poly.pdbx_strand_id
1 'polypeptide(L)'
;LTEPPPFVERDVPIARLTTVGTGGPARWFARPADVEQLRELLHWRGEAGVEMAVIGLGSNLLAADEGFDGLVVRLAGELAAIERDGEHIHCGGGASLAAVVKRATGWGLSGIEFGCAIPGTVGGSVRMNAGAYGGEMKDVLEQALVLDSDGERRGGPAELELRYRGSNVAPGEVVAQAHLLLRPGDTEAIATTVREMQRRRREAQPAGVRTFGSVWKNPSEKLGAGRLLEESGLKGFQIGGARISPVHANFIENVDGKATSADVVALMAEARCRARERGVELEHEVQMLGPIGLPDN
;
A
#
# COMPACT_ATOMS: atom_id res chain seq x y z
N LEU A 1 10.98 6.30 29.08
CA LEU A 1 10.48 5.37 28.06
C LEU A 1 10.92 3.96 28.46
N THR A 2 9.98 3.02 28.53
CA THR A 2 10.27 1.59 28.68
C THR A 2 11.19 1.15 27.54
N GLU A 3 12.15 0.24 27.82
CA GLU A 3 13.03 -0.27 26.76
C GLU A 3 12.21 -1.05 25.72
N PRO A 4 12.51 -0.86 24.41
CA PRO A 4 11.83 -1.61 23.39
C PRO A 4 12.19 -3.10 23.43
N PRO A 5 11.33 -3.99 22.90
CA PRO A 5 11.66 -5.39 22.71
C PRO A 5 13.00 -5.58 21.97
N PRO A 6 13.75 -6.67 22.25
CA PRO A 6 15.12 -6.84 21.72
C PRO A 6 15.21 -7.00 20.20
N PHE A 7 14.08 -7.26 19.53
CA PHE A 7 14.01 -7.35 18.07
C PHE A 7 13.67 -6.00 17.39
N VAL A 8 13.63 -4.88 18.14
CA VAL A 8 13.42 -3.54 17.61
C VAL A 8 14.78 -2.93 17.22
N GLU A 9 14.91 -2.58 15.97
CA GLU A 9 16.05 -1.88 15.39
C GLU A 9 15.88 -0.35 15.51
N ARG A 10 16.98 0.42 15.44
CA ARG A 10 16.95 1.88 15.47
C ARG A 10 17.49 2.47 14.19
N ASP A 11 16.99 3.66 13.85
CA ASP A 11 17.48 4.54 12.77
C ASP A 11 17.53 3.84 11.39
N VAL A 12 16.50 3.02 11.12
CA VAL A 12 16.40 2.29 9.86
C VAL A 12 15.91 3.21 8.74
N PRO A 13 16.67 3.38 7.62
CA PRO A 13 16.26 4.24 6.52
C PRO A 13 14.96 3.76 5.85
N ILE A 14 13.89 4.56 5.91
CA ILE A 14 12.60 4.23 5.31
C ILE A 14 12.72 4.14 3.78
N ALA A 15 13.64 4.86 3.18
CA ALA A 15 13.95 4.74 1.74
C ALA A 15 14.22 3.30 1.29
N ARG A 16 14.74 2.43 2.17
CA ARG A 16 14.95 1.00 1.89
C ARG A 16 13.67 0.17 1.98
N LEU A 17 12.62 0.74 2.56
CA LEU A 17 11.32 0.08 2.81
C LEU A 17 10.25 0.53 1.81
N THR A 18 10.52 1.55 0.98
CA THR A 18 9.60 2.11 0.00
C THR A 18 10.01 1.79 -1.44
N THR A 19 9.05 1.64 -2.33
CA THR A 19 9.34 1.37 -3.74
C THR A 19 9.82 2.60 -4.50
N VAL A 20 9.47 3.80 -4.04
CA VAL A 20 9.99 5.06 -4.59
C VAL A 20 11.43 5.34 -4.15
N GLY A 21 11.85 4.79 -3.01
CA GLY A 21 13.22 4.88 -2.53
C GLY A 21 13.59 6.25 -1.94
N THR A 22 12.60 6.96 -1.36
CA THR A 22 12.79 8.19 -0.57
C THR A 22 12.36 7.99 0.88
N GLY A 23 12.77 8.89 1.77
CA GLY A 23 12.44 8.90 3.19
C GLY A 23 13.65 8.70 4.10
N GLY A 24 13.72 9.51 5.14
CA GLY A 24 14.73 9.46 6.19
C GLY A 24 14.59 8.26 7.13
N PRO A 25 15.26 8.29 8.30
CA PRO A 25 15.25 7.16 9.24
C PRO A 25 13.92 7.04 10.00
N ALA A 26 13.48 5.80 10.25
CA ALA A 26 12.53 5.50 11.31
C ALA A 26 13.29 5.38 12.62
N ARG A 27 12.84 6.08 13.67
CA ARG A 27 13.48 5.99 15.00
C ARG A 27 13.51 4.56 15.53
N TRP A 28 12.41 3.82 15.33
CA TRP A 28 12.32 2.40 15.64
C TRP A 28 11.75 1.63 14.46
N PHE A 29 12.26 0.44 14.26
CA PHE A 29 11.78 -0.48 13.24
C PHE A 29 11.66 -1.88 13.81
N ALA A 30 10.58 -2.60 13.51
CA ALA A 30 10.38 -3.96 13.94
C ALA A 30 9.80 -4.86 12.83
N ARG A 31 10.20 -6.12 12.88
CA ARG A 31 9.69 -7.17 11.98
C ARG A 31 9.15 -8.35 12.79
N PRO A 32 7.99 -8.17 13.48
CA PRO A 32 7.40 -9.28 14.23
C PRO A 32 7.10 -10.46 13.29
N ALA A 33 7.52 -11.66 13.73
CA ALA A 33 7.40 -12.87 12.94
C ALA A 33 6.12 -13.65 13.23
N ASP A 34 5.50 -13.44 14.38
CA ASP A 34 4.29 -14.09 14.86
C ASP A 34 3.40 -13.12 15.64
N VAL A 35 2.22 -13.60 16.04
CA VAL A 35 1.22 -12.78 16.75
C VAL A 35 1.69 -12.40 18.16
N GLU A 36 2.49 -13.23 18.81
CA GLU A 36 3.00 -12.94 20.17
C GLU A 36 3.99 -11.79 20.15
N GLN A 37 4.95 -11.81 19.24
CA GLN A 37 5.87 -10.69 19.03
C GLN A 37 5.13 -9.41 18.63
N LEU A 38 4.09 -9.53 17.81
CA LEU A 38 3.28 -8.38 17.45
C LEU A 38 2.54 -7.81 18.66
N ARG A 39 1.95 -8.64 19.52
CA ARG A 39 1.30 -8.19 20.75
C ARG A 39 2.29 -7.55 21.74
N GLU A 40 3.45 -8.15 21.94
CA GLU A 40 4.53 -7.57 22.75
C GLU A 40 4.92 -6.18 22.25
N LEU A 41 5.09 -6.04 20.94
CA LEU A 41 5.45 -4.77 20.30
C LEU A 41 4.36 -3.70 20.47
N LEU A 42 3.07 -4.09 20.28
CA LEU A 42 1.93 -3.19 20.43
C LEU A 42 1.75 -2.74 21.89
N HIS A 43 1.94 -3.65 22.85
CA HIS A 43 1.89 -3.33 24.27
C HIS A 43 2.98 -2.31 24.64
N TRP A 44 4.25 -2.60 24.30
CA TRP A 44 5.36 -1.67 24.50
C TRP A 44 5.09 -0.30 23.87
N ARG A 45 4.62 -0.29 22.64
CA ARG A 45 4.27 0.94 21.91
C ARG A 45 3.21 1.75 22.66
N GLY A 46 2.18 1.08 23.19
CA GLY A 46 1.10 1.72 23.97
C GLY A 46 1.64 2.37 25.25
N GLU A 47 2.44 1.65 26.03
CA GLU A 47 3.07 2.17 27.27
C GLU A 47 4.05 3.31 26.99
N ALA A 48 4.82 3.21 25.91
CA ALA A 48 5.81 4.21 25.53
C ALA A 48 5.19 5.46 24.86
N GLY A 49 3.90 5.43 24.48
CA GLY A 49 3.23 6.50 23.76
C GLY A 49 3.84 6.80 22.39
N VAL A 50 4.41 5.79 21.73
CA VAL A 50 5.12 5.95 20.46
C VAL A 50 4.14 5.90 19.30
N GLU A 51 4.23 6.86 18.37
CA GLU A 51 3.48 6.81 17.12
C GLU A 51 3.93 5.61 16.28
N MET A 52 3.00 4.98 15.56
CA MET A 52 3.30 3.78 14.79
C MET A 52 2.73 3.83 13.38
N ALA A 53 3.52 3.33 12.43
CA ALA A 53 3.13 3.09 11.05
C ALA A 53 3.41 1.65 10.63
N VAL A 54 2.46 1.03 9.92
CA VAL A 54 2.64 -0.31 9.33
C VAL A 54 2.98 -0.16 7.86
N ILE A 55 4.10 -0.72 7.44
CA ILE A 55 4.57 -0.71 6.06
C ILE A 55 4.56 -2.13 5.49
N GLY A 56 3.79 -2.34 4.43
CA GLY A 56 3.87 -3.57 3.63
C GLY A 56 5.09 -3.57 2.71
N LEU A 57 4.85 -3.55 1.39
CA LEU A 57 5.91 -3.40 0.38
C LEU A 57 6.36 -1.94 0.19
N GLY A 58 5.74 -0.97 0.84
CA GLY A 58 6.03 0.45 0.67
C GLY A 58 5.66 1.00 -0.71
N SER A 59 4.70 0.38 -1.36
CA SER A 59 4.29 0.68 -2.75
C SER A 59 3.21 1.75 -2.87
N ASN A 60 2.74 2.29 -1.75
CA ASN A 60 1.80 3.41 -1.67
C ASN A 60 2.17 4.33 -0.50
N LEU A 61 3.47 4.62 -0.34
CA LEU A 61 4.00 5.38 0.78
C LEU A 61 5.03 6.39 0.32
N LEU A 62 4.90 7.62 0.82
CA LEU A 62 5.89 8.69 0.74
C LEU A 62 6.25 9.11 2.18
N ALA A 63 7.51 8.87 2.58
CA ALA A 63 7.99 9.26 3.90
C ALA A 63 8.82 10.53 3.83
N ALA A 64 8.75 11.37 4.87
CA ALA A 64 9.53 12.60 4.99
C ALA A 64 11.06 12.35 4.86
N ASP A 65 11.78 13.29 4.29
CA ASP A 65 13.24 13.23 4.20
C ASP A 65 13.89 13.30 5.58
N GLU A 66 13.26 13.97 6.54
CA GLU A 66 13.65 14.02 7.97
C GLU A 66 13.43 12.67 8.66
N GLY A 67 12.60 11.79 8.10
CA GLY A 67 12.24 10.51 8.66
C GLY A 67 10.94 10.51 9.48
N PHE A 68 10.83 9.55 10.38
CA PHE A 68 9.67 9.35 11.24
C PHE A 68 10.10 9.09 12.69
N ASP A 69 9.74 9.99 13.60
CA ASP A 69 10.03 9.86 15.05
C ASP A 69 9.06 8.88 15.73
N GLY A 70 8.95 7.69 15.18
CA GLY A 70 8.01 6.66 15.59
C GLY A 70 8.51 5.25 15.28
N LEU A 71 7.63 4.29 15.48
CA LEU A 71 7.83 2.88 15.19
C LEU A 71 7.29 2.52 13.80
N VAL A 72 8.13 2.02 12.93
CA VAL A 72 7.73 1.39 11.68
C VAL A 72 7.69 -0.12 11.85
N VAL A 73 6.55 -0.73 11.49
CA VAL A 73 6.32 -2.19 11.59
C VAL A 73 6.16 -2.80 10.21
N ARG A 74 6.87 -3.91 9.97
CA ARG A 74 6.71 -4.74 8.77
C ARG A 74 6.52 -6.19 9.16
N LEU A 75 5.33 -6.74 8.91
CA LEU A 75 4.99 -8.11 9.26
C LEU A 75 5.84 -9.12 8.48
N ALA A 76 6.29 -10.19 9.17
CA ALA A 76 7.16 -11.23 8.62
C ALA A 76 6.76 -12.63 9.15
N GLY A 77 7.54 -13.67 8.82
CA GLY A 77 7.36 -15.02 9.35
C GLY A 77 5.94 -15.56 9.15
N GLU A 78 5.32 -16.04 10.22
CA GLU A 78 3.94 -16.55 10.21
C GLU A 78 2.92 -15.47 9.85
N LEU A 79 3.18 -14.21 10.22
CA LEU A 79 2.36 -13.07 9.81
C LEU A 79 2.47 -12.73 8.31
N ALA A 80 3.24 -13.49 7.53
CA ALA A 80 3.30 -13.43 6.07
C ALA A 80 3.00 -14.80 5.42
N ALA A 81 2.51 -15.77 6.19
CA ALA A 81 2.13 -17.10 5.69
C ALA A 81 0.89 -17.02 4.79
N ILE A 82 0.75 -18.03 3.92
CA ILE A 82 -0.42 -18.22 3.06
C ILE A 82 -0.78 -19.70 3.11
N GLU A 83 -1.97 -20.01 3.60
CA GLU A 83 -2.45 -21.36 3.76
C GLU A 83 -3.81 -21.52 3.08
N ARG A 84 -4.14 -22.75 2.67
CA ARG A 84 -5.41 -23.05 2.03
C ARG A 84 -6.22 -24.05 2.88
N ASP A 85 -7.50 -23.77 3.02
CA ASP A 85 -8.49 -24.70 3.53
C ASP A 85 -9.74 -24.71 2.61
N GLY A 86 -9.81 -25.71 1.72
CA GLY A 86 -10.88 -25.78 0.74
C GLY A 86 -10.90 -24.60 -0.22
N GLU A 87 -11.94 -23.78 -0.15
CA GLU A 87 -12.14 -22.53 -0.91
C GLU A 87 -11.61 -21.29 -0.14
N HIS A 88 -11.21 -21.47 1.13
CA HIS A 88 -10.67 -20.42 1.96
C HIS A 88 -9.15 -20.33 1.81
N ILE A 89 -8.63 -19.09 1.82
CA ILE A 89 -7.21 -18.82 1.93
C ILE A 89 -6.98 -17.99 3.19
N HIS A 90 -6.18 -18.51 4.10
CA HIS A 90 -5.74 -17.84 5.31
C HIS A 90 -4.41 -17.16 5.03
N CYS A 91 -4.37 -15.84 5.18
CA CYS A 91 -3.19 -15.03 4.88
C CYS A 91 -2.76 -14.24 6.11
N GLY A 92 -1.46 -14.23 6.40
CA GLY A 92 -0.89 -13.20 7.25
C GLY A 92 -0.97 -11.84 6.55
N GLY A 93 -1.16 -10.74 7.30
CA GLY A 93 -1.25 -9.39 6.77
C GLY A 93 0.00 -8.93 6.01
N GLY A 94 1.17 -9.53 6.33
CA GLY A 94 2.44 -9.33 5.62
C GLY A 94 2.59 -10.12 4.32
N ALA A 95 1.69 -11.06 4.02
CA ALA A 95 1.74 -11.86 2.80
C ALA A 95 1.65 -10.96 1.55
N SER A 96 2.52 -11.22 0.56
CA SER A 96 2.45 -10.51 -0.73
C SER A 96 1.17 -10.87 -1.49
N LEU A 97 0.40 -9.87 -1.91
CA LEU A 97 -0.83 -10.08 -2.68
C LEU A 97 -0.55 -10.84 -3.99
N ALA A 98 0.56 -10.54 -4.65
CA ALA A 98 0.99 -11.28 -5.85
C ALA A 98 1.28 -12.76 -5.57
N ALA A 99 1.82 -13.09 -4.38
CA ALA A 99 2.04 -14.47 -3.98
C ALA A 99 0.71 -15.19 -3.68
N VAL A 100 -0.26 -14.49 -3.08
CA VAL A 100 -1.62 -15.03 -2.87
C VAL A 100 -2.27 -15.37 -4.21
N VAL A 101 -2.26 -14.43 -5.18
CA VAL A 101 -2.81 -14.67 -6.52
C VAL A 101 -2.13 -15.86 -7.20
N LYS A 102 -0.80 -15.93 -7.14
CA LYS A 102 -0.05 -17.06 -7.72
C LYS A 102 -0.48 -18.39 -7.12
N ARG A 103 -0.60 -18.48 -5.78
CA ARG A 103 -1.04 -19.71 -5.10
C ARG A 103 -2.49 -20.04 -5.41
N ALA A 104 -3.40 -19.06 -5.33
CA ALA A 104 -4.81 -19.22 -5.68
C ALA A 104 -4.98 -19.78 -7.11
N THR A 105 -4.25 -19.21 -8.10
CA THR A 105 -4.23 -19.71 -9.47
C THR A 105 -3.78 -21.19 -9.52
N GLY A 106 -2.67 -21.54 -8.85
CA GLY A 106 -2.17 -22.93 -8.81
C GLY A 106 -3.12 -23.91 -8.10
N TRP A 107 -3.99 -23.41 -7.25
CA TRP A 107 -5.02 -24.19 -6.55
C TRP A 107 -6.37 -24.25 -7.30
N GLY A 108 -6.49 -23.60 -8.46
CA GLY A 108 -7.74 -23.50 -9.21
C GLY A 108 -8.80 -22.67 -8.47
N LEU A 109 -8.40 -21.63 -7.74
CA LEU A 109 -9.29 -20.73 -7.02
C LEU A 109 -9.33 -19.36 -7.69
N SER A 110 -10.53 -18.92 -8.05
CA SER A 110 -10.84 -17.69 -8.79
C SER A 110 -11.48 -16.63 -7.88
N GLY A 111 -11.30 -15.36 -8.22
CA GLY A 111 -11.89 -14.19 -7.56
C GLY A 111 -10.87 -13.16 -7.12
N ILE A 112 -9.57 -13.52 -7.01
CA ILE A 112 -8.51 -12.60 -6.58
C ILE A 112 -7.53 -12.21 -7.70
N GLU A 113 -7.84 -12.50 -8.94
CA GLU A 113 -6.97 -12.24 -10.10
C GLU A 113 -6.56 -10.77 -10.21
N PHE A 114 -7.45 -9.84 -9.83
CA PHE A 114 -7.19 -8.40 -9.81
C PHE A 114 -5.95 -8.03 -8.99
N GLY A 115 -5.67 -8.80 -7.94
CA GLY A 115 -4.52 -8.60 -7.06
C GLY A 115 -3.16 -8.75 -7.74
N CYS A 116 -3.07 -9.43 -8.90
CA CYS A 116 -1.83 -9.59 -9.68
C CYS A 116 -1.29 -8.25 -10.19
N ALA A 117 -2.15 -7.24 -10.30
CA ALA A 117 -1.80 -5.91 -10.75
C ALA A 117 -1.54 -4.92 -9.60
N ILE A 118 -1.57 -5.36 -8.34
CA ILE A 118 -1.44 -4.50 -7.17
C ILE A 118 -0.19 -4.91 -6.39
N PRO A 119 0.88 -4.09 -6.40
CA PRO A 119 2.03 -4.33 -5.55
C PRO A 119 1.66 -3.97 -4.11
N GLY A 120 1.64 -4.95 -3.22
CA GLY A 120 1.26 -4.71 -1.83
C GLY A 120 1.22 -5.99 -1.02
N THR A 121 0.93 -5.84 0.27
CA THR A 121 0.64 -6.94 1.17
C THR A 121 -0.86 -7.08 1.39
N VAL A 122 -1.31 -8.22 1.86
CA VAL A 122 -2.72 -8.49 2.17
C VAL A 122 -3.26 -7.46 3.18
N GLY A 123 -2.52 -7.16 4.27
CA GLY A 123 -2.95 -6.18 5.26
C GLY A 123 -3.11 -4.77 4.69
N GLY A 124 -2.17 -4.32 3.86
CA GLY A 124 -2.29 -3.05 3.14
C GLY A 124 -3.46 -3.05 2.15
N SER A 125 -3.72 -4.19 1.51
CA SER A 125 -4.84 -4.35 0.57
C SER A 125 -6.19 -4.31 1.27
N VAL A 126 -6.32 -4.90 2.47
CA VAL A 126 -7.53 -4.79 3.30
C VAL A 126 -7.74 -3.34 3.73
N ARG A 127 -6.70 -2.68 4.31
CA ARG A 127 -6.78 -1.30 4.78
C ARG A 127 -7.23 -0.32 3.68
N MET A 128 -6.74 -0.50 2.46
CA MET A 128 -7.04 0.37 1.33
C MET A 128 -8.22 -0.12 0.48
N ASN A 129 -8.87 -1.22 0.84
CA ASN A 129 -9.79 -1.92 -0.07
C ASN A 129 -9.23 -1.93 -1.48
N ALA A 130 -8.01 -2.47 -1.63
CA ALA A 130 -7.27 -2.39 -2.88
C ALA A 130 -8.02 -3.08 -4.01
N GLY A 131 -8.09 -2.44 -5.17
CA GLY A 131 -8.82 -2.95 -6.31
C GLY A 131 -8.21 -2.52 -7.66
N ALA A 132 -8.39 -3.38 -8.64
CA ALA A 132 -8.00 -3.16 -10.03
C ALA A 132 -8.87 -4.02 -10.96
N TYR A 133 -9.04 -3.61 -12.21
CA TYR A 133 -9.75 -4.37 -13.25
C TYR A 133 -11.16 -4.85 -12.86
N GLY A 134 -11.86 -4.06 -12.03
CA GLY A 134 -13.24 -4.34 -11.63
C GLY A 134 -13.40 -5.25 -10.41
N GLY A 135 -12.30 -5.75 -9.80
CA GLY A 135 -12.32 -6.48 -8.54
C GLY A 135 -11.69 -5.67 -7.40
N GLU A 136 -12.15 -5.87 -6.18
CA GLU A 136 -11.69 -5.22 -4.97
C GLU A 136 -11.52 -6.22 -3.81
N MET A 137 -10.73 -5.87 -2.81
CA MET A 137 -10.50 -6.73 -1.64
C MET A 137 -11.82 -7.10 -0.93
N LYS A 138 -12.79 -6.19 -0.84
CA LYS A 138 -14.10 -6.46 -0.23
C LYS A 138 -14.90 -7.59 -0.90
N ASP A 139 -14.60 -7.89 -2.17
CA ASP A 139 -15.34 -8.91 -2.95
C ASP A 139 -14.91 -10.33 -2.56
N VAL A 140 -13.75 -10.47 -1.92
CA VAL A 140 -13.15 -11.76 -1.54
C VAL A 140 -12.80 -11.86 -0.06
N LEU A 141 -12.78 -10.76 0.69
CA LEU A 141 -12.53 -10.77 2.13
C LEU A 141 -13.74 -11.34 2.86
N GLU A 142 -13.53 -12.40 3.62
CA GLU A 142 -14.52 -12.93 4.56
C GLU A 142 -14.36 -12.28 5.93
N GLN A 143 -13.13 -12.27 6.46
CA GLN A 143 -12.81 -11.70 7.77
C GLN A 143 -11.34 -11.28 7.83
N ALA A 144 -11.04 -10.23 8.60
CA ALA A 144 -9.69 -9.90 9.01
C ALA A 144 -9.59 -9.80 10.53
N LEU A 145 -8.39 -10.13 11.06
CA LEU A 145 -7.98 -9.89 12.44
C LEU A 145 -7.18 -8.58 12.47
N VAL A 146 -7.66 -7.62 13.24
CA VAL A 146 -7.02 -6.32 13.45
C VAL A 146 -6.58 -6.21 14.90
N LEU A 147 -5.32 -5.87 15.13
CA LEU A 147 -4.75 -5.68 16.47
C LEU A 147 -4.29 -4.23 16.66
N ASP A 148 -4.39 -3.76 17.90
CA ASP A 148 -3.81 -2.51 18.38
C ASP A 148 -3.24 -2.67 19.80
N SER A 149 -2.89 -1.55 20.47
CA SER A 149 -2.40 -1.57 21.86
C SER A 149 -3.47 -1.93 22.88
N ASP A 150 -4.75 -1.81 22.55
CA ASP A 150 -5.87 -1.98 23.47
C ASP A 150 -6.52 -3.36 23.32
N GLY A 151 -6.23 -4.08 22.23
CA GLY A 151 -6.74 -5.41 22.02
C GLY A 151 -6.79 -5.89 20.58
N GLU A 152 -7.80 -6.68 20.28
CA GLU A 152 -8.03 -7.22 18.94
C GLU A 152 -9.51 -7.17 18.57
N ARG A 153 -9.76 -7.00 17.26
CA ARG A 153 -11.11 -7.13 16.69
C ARG A 153 -11.06 -7.94 15.40
N ARG A 154 -12.17 -8.62 15.13
CA ARG A 154 -12.38 -9.33 13.87
C ARG A 154 -13.56 -8.69 13.14
N GLY A 155 -13.45 -8.60 11.83
CA GLY A 155 -14.54 -8.04 11.02
C GLY A 155 -14.41 -8.39 9.56
N GLY A 156 -15.55 -8.51 8.89
CA GLY A 156 -15.66 -8.60 7.45
C GLY A 156 -15.70 -7.22 6.77
N PRO A 157 -16.06 -7.17 5.47
CA PRO A 157 -16.08 -5.92 4.70
C PRO A 157 -17.00 -4.84 5.31
N ALA A 158 -18.13 -5.22 5.89
CA ALA A 158 -19.07 -4.27 6.48
C ALA A 158 -18.54 -3.67 7.79
N GLU A 159 -18.03 -4.53 8.72
CA GLU A 159 -17.49 -4.09 10.00
C GLU A 159 -16.21 -3.27 9.83
N LEU A 160 -15.42 -3.53 8.78
CA LEU A 160 -14.23 -2.77 8.41
C LEU A 160 -14.55 -1.56 7.52
N GLU A 161 -15.82 -1.34 7.18
CA GLU A 161 -16.27 -0.23 6.32
C GLU A 161 -15.46 -0.10 5.03
N LEU A 162 -15.24 -1.24 4.34
CA LEU A 162 -14.45 -1.23 3.12
C LEU A 162 -15.16 -0.42 2.04
N ARG A 163 -14.52 0.67 1.62
CA ARG A 163 -15.00 1.61 0.60
C ARG A 163 -13.91 1.90 -0.43
N TYR A 164 -14.23 2.64 -1.47
CA TYR A 164 -13.24 3.00 -2.49
C TYR A 164 -11.99 3.63 -1.85
N ARG A 165 -10.86 2.96 -1.97
CA ARG A 165 -9.54 3.35 -1.44
C ARG A 165 -9.54 3.65 0.06
N GLY A 166 -10.27 2.86 0.86
CA GLY A 166 -10.28 3.05 2.31
C GLY A 166 -11.03 2.02 3.11
N SER A 167 -10.84 2.10 4.43
CA SER A 167 -11.50 1.31 5.46
C SER A 167 -11.59 2.14 6.74
N ASN A 168 -12.11 1.56 7.83
CA ASN A 168 -12.03 2.11 9.18
C ASN A 168 -10.82 1.59 9.99
N VAL A 169 -9.87 0.91 9.34
CA VAL A 169 -8.61 0.53 9.99
C VAL A 169 -7.79 1.80 10.26
N ALA A 170 -7.71 2.18 11.53
CA ALA A 170 -7.10 3.43 11.98
C ALA A 170 -5.56 3.42 11.90
N PRO A 171 -4.91 4.60 11.93
CA PRO A 171 -3.48 4.68 12.20
C PRO A 171 -3.15 3.99 13.53
N GLY A 172 -2.11 3.14 13.54
CA GLY A 172 -1.74 2.38 14.74
C GLY A 172 -2.43 1.03 14.89
N GLU A 173 -3.44 0.72 14.06
CA GLU A 173 -3.98 -0.64 13.96
C GLU A 173 -3.23 -1.47 12.92
N VAL A 174 -3.14 -2.77 13.16
CA VAL A 174 -2.43 -3.75 12.31
C VAL A 174 -3.40 -4.82 11.83
N VAL A 175 -3.61 -4.93 10.54
CA VAL A 175 -4.27 -6.11 9.96
C VAL A 175 -3.25 -7.26 10.00
N ALA A 176 -3.38 -8.10 11.02
CA ALA A 176 -2.45 -9.21 11.28
C ALA A 176 -2.74 -10.44 10.40
N GLN A 177 -4.01 -10.72 10.15
CA GLN A 177 -4.49 -11.85 9.34
C GLN A 177 -5.70 -11.45 8.50
N ALA A 178 -5.90 -12.12 7.38
CA ALA A 178 -7.11 -12.04 6.57
C ALA A 178 -7.51 -13.43 6.06
N HIS A 179 -8.79 -13.71 6.10
CA HIS A 179 -9.40 -14.92 5.54
C HIS A 179 -10.14 -14.50 4.26
N LEU A 180 -9.78 -15.12 3.16
CA LEU A 180 -10.36 -14.86 1.84
C LEU A 180 -11.20 -16.06 1.43
N LEU A 181 -12.40 -15.80 0.92
CA LEU A 181 -13.26 -16.83 0.32
C LEU A 181 -13.23 -16.67 -1.21
N LEU A 182 -12.75 -17.70 -1.88
CA LEU A 182 -12.64 -17.76 -3.33
C LEU A 182 -13.56 -18.83 -3.89
N ARG A 183 -13.60 -18.97 -5.22
CA ARG A 183 -14.47 -19.94 -5.89
C ARG A 183 -13.62 -20.91 -6.71
N PRO A 184 -13.97 -22.21 -6.77
CA PRO A 184 -13.36 -23.14 -7.69
C PRO A 184 -13.49 -22.65 -9.13
N GLY A 185 -12.42 -22.79 -9.92
CA GLY A 185 -12.39 -22.40 -11.31
C GLY A 185 -11.38 -23.22 -12.11
N ASP A 186 -11.43 -23.09 -13.42
CA ASP A 186 -10.45 -23.70 -14.31
C ASP A 186 -9.10 -23.00 -14.21
N THR A 187 -8.07 -23.74 -13.84
CA THR A 187 -6.73 -23.19 -13.58
C THR A 187 -6.14 -22.46 -14.78
N GLU A 188 -6.37 -22.98 -16.01
CA GLU A 188 -5.81 -22.33 -17.21
C GLU A 188 -6.57 -21.06 -17.58
N ALA A 189 -7.89 -21.02 -17.38
CA ALA A 189 -8.69 -19.82 -17.56
C ALA A 189 -8.27 -18.73 -16.55
N ILE A 190 -8.08 -19.07 -15.27
CA ILE A 190 -7.58 -18.17 -14.24
C ILE A 190 -6.19 -17.62 -14.62
N ALA A 191 -5.26 -18.52 -14.98
CA ALA A 191 -3.91 -18.14 -15.39
C ALA A 191 -3.90 -17.24 -16.63
N THR A 192 -4.81 -17.47 -17.58
CA THR A 192 -4.97 -16.63 -18.77
C THR A 192 -5.44 -15.23 -18.38
N THR A 193 -6.42 -15.13 -17.49
CA THR A 193 -6.92 -13.84 -16.95
C THR A 193 -5.79 -13.07 -16.25
N VAL A 194 -5.02 -13.73 -15.39
CA VAL A 194 -3.88 -13.13 -14.68
C VAL A 194 -2.83 -12.63 -15.68
N ARG A 195 -2.45 -13.43 -16.69
CA ARG A 195 -1.49 -13.03 -17.73
C ARG A 195 -1.95 -11.80 -18.50
N GLU A 196 -3.24 -11.74 -18.85
CA GLU A 196 -3.80 -10.61 -19.57
C GLU A 196 -3.81 -9.34 -18.72
N MET A 197 -4.21 -9.39 -17.43
CA MET A 197 -4.16 -8.25 -16.53
C MET A 197 -2.73 -7.74 -16.35
N GLN A 198 -1.76 -8.64 -16.19
CA GLN A 198 -0.34 -8.29 -16.09
C GLN A 198 0.19 -7.66 -17.38
N ARG A 199 -0.22 -8.15 -18.55
CA ARG A 199 0.13 -7.56 -19.85
C ARG A 199 -0.38 -6.13 -19.95
N ARG A 200 -1.69 -5.89 -19.72
CA ARG A 200 -2.31 -4.57 -19.72
C ARG A 200 -1.61 -3.60 -18.76
N ARG A 201 -1.25 -4.08 -17.58
CA ARG A 201 -0.51 -3.26 -16.62
C ARG A 201 0.85 -2.83 -17.18
N ARG A 202 1.64 -3.76 -17.72
CA ARG A 202 2.96 -3.45 -18.29
C ARG A 202 2.90 -2.45 -19.46
N GLU A 203 1.81 -2.49 -20.22
CA GLU A 203 1.60 -1.57 -21.34
C GLU A 203 1.16 -0.17 -20.89
N ALA A 204 0.40 -0.08 -19.78
CA ALA A 204 -0.22 1.15 -19.32
C ALA A 204 0.55 1.88 -18.21
N GLN A 205 1.47 1.22 -17.51
CA GLN A 205 2.15 1.77 -16.33
C GLN A 205 3.67 1.72 -16.48
N PRO A 206 4.41 2.66 -15.86
CA PRO A 206 5.85 2.64 -15.89
C PRO A 206 6.41 1.35 -15.26
N ALA A 207 7.37 0.73 -15.91
CA ALA A 207 8.03 -0.50 -15.46
C ALA A 207 9.53 -0.29 -15.30
N GLY A 208 10.14 -0.98 -14.32
CA GLY A 208 11.58 -0.90 -14.08
C GLY A 208 12.05 0.42 -13.45
N VAL A 209 11.14 1.27 -12.98
CA VAL A 209 11.44 2.55 -12.34
C VAL A 209 11.01 2.57 -10.89
N ARG A 210 11.63 3.43 -10.06
CA ARG A 210 11.23 3.63 -8.68
C ARG A 210 10.02 4.56 -8.61
N THR A 211 8.90 4.06 -8.12
CA THR A 211 7.64 4.81 -7.97
C THR A 211 6.81 4.18 -6.85
N PHE A 212 5.88 4.90 -6.29
CA PHE A 212 4.93 4.41 -5.28
C PHE A 212 3.53 4.15 -5.86
N GLY A 213 3.39 3.96 -7.19
CA GLY A 213 2.10 3.71 -7.83
C GLY A 213 1.34 5.00 -8.15
N SER A 214 0.02 4.91 -8.14
CA SER A 214 -0.85 6.05 -8.40
C SER A 214 -0.78 7.09 -7.28
N VAL A 215 -0.59 8.35 -7.64
CA VAL A 215 -0.50 9.48 -6.71
C VAL A 215 -1.89 9.90 -6.24
N TRP A 216 -2.84 10.00 -7.18
CA TRP A 216 -4.15 10.59 -6.98
C TRP A 216 -5.27 9.58 -7.17
N LYS A 217 -6.33 9.70 -6.37
CA LYS A 217 -7.60 9.04 -6.63
C LYS A 217 -8.23 9.58 -7.92
N ASN A 218 -9.02 8.76 -8.59
CA ASN A 218 -9.80 9.27 -9.72
C ASN A 218 -10.88 10.22 -9.20
N PRO A 219 -10.99 11.45 -9.74
CA PRO A 219 -12.01 12.41 -9.32
C PRO A 219 -13.44 11.92 -9.51
N SER A 220 -13.67 11.07 -10.51
CA SER A 220 -14.96 10.42 -10.73
C SER A 220 -14.78 9.13 -11.56
N GLU A 221 -15.84 8.34 -11.69
CA GLU A 221 -15.83 7.14 -12.55
C GLU A 221 -15.55 7.47 -14.03
N LYS A 222 -15.90 8.69 -14.48
CA LYS A 222 -15.75 9.14 -15.86
C LYS A 222 -14.44 9.87 -16.13
N LEU A 223 -13.76 10.34 -15.08
CA LEU A 223 -12.53 11.14 -15.18
C LEU A 223 -11.41 10.48 -14.39
N GLY A 224 -10.46 9.86 -15.09
CA GLY A 224 -9.24 9.35 -14.50
C GLY A 224 -8.24 10.47 -14.20
N ALA A 225 -7.60 10.45 -13.01
CA ALA A 225 -6.57 11.42 -12.64
C ALA A 225 -5.41 11.45 -13.64
N GLY A 226 -4.96 10.29 -14.12
CA GLY A 226 -3.90 10.22 -15.12
C GLY A 226 -4.24 10.96 -16.42
N ARG A 227 -5.46 10.81 -16.93
CA ARG A 227 -5.93 11.52 -18.12
C ARG A 227 -6.00 13.03 -17.89
N LEU A 228 -6.56 13.47 -16.75
CA LEU A 228 -6.62 14.88 -16.38
C LEU A 228 -5.23 15.54 -16.40
N LEU A 229 -4.24 14.89 -15.76
CA LEU A 229 -2.88 15.40 -15.66
C LEU A 229 -2.13 15.35 -17.01
N GLU A 230 -2.39 14.35 -17.85
CA GLU A 230 -1.87 14.29 -19.21
C GLU A 230 -2.41 15.44 -20.08
N GLU A 231 -3.72 15.67 -20.05
CA GLU A 231 -4.38 16.79 -20.74
C GLU A 231 -3.94 18.16 -20.18
N SER A 232 -3.40 18.21 -18.95
CA SER A 232 -2.79 19.38 -18.32
C SER A 232 -1.31 19.56 -18.69
N GLY A 233 -0.76 18.74 -19.59
CA GLY A 233 0.60 18.84 -20.08
C GLY A 233 1.70 18.43 -19.11
N LEU A 234 1.38 17.59 -18.11
CA LEU A 234 2.29 17.26 -17.03
C LEU A 234 3.16 16.01 -17.29
N LYS A 235 2.92 15.20 -18.33
CA LYS A 235 3.80 14.09 -18.67
C LYS A 235 5.24 14.54 -18.87
N GLY A 236 6.17 13.91 -18.15
CA GLY A 236 7.60 14.23 -18.22
C GLY A 236 8.01 15.48 -17.45
N PHE A 237 7.09 16.22 -16.82
CA PHE A 237 7.43 17.38 -15.99
C PHE A 237 8.24 16.93 -14.77
N GLN A 238 9.34 17.63 -14.50
CA GLN A 238 10.34 17.24 -13.50
C GLN A 238 10.65 18.39 -12.54
N ILE A 239 10.78 18.07 -11.26
CA ILE A 239 11.30 18.94 -10.21
C ILE A 239 12.38 18.16 -9.46
N GLY A 240 13.59 18.71 -9.37
CA GLY A 240 14.72 18.04 -8.76
C GLY A 240 14.96 16.64 -9.37
N GLY A 241 15.01 15.62 -8.54
CA GLY A 241 15.13 14.23 -8.95
C GLY A 241 13.80 13.50 -9.21
N ALA A 242 12.65 14.14 -9.00
CA ALA A 242 11.33 13.55 -9.20
C ALA A 242 10.72 13.99 -10.54
N ARG A 243 10.05 13.07 -11.26
CA ARG A 243 9.43 13.31 -12.56
C ARG A 243 8.05 12.69 -12.65
N ILE A 244 7.06 13.42 -13.17
CA ILE A 244 5.80 12.83 -13.60
C ILE A 244 6.09 11.90 -14.78
N SER A 245 5.66 10.63 -14.67
CA SER A 245 5.99 9.61 -15.66
C SER A 245 5.55 10.01 -17.07
N PRO A 246 6.42 9.86 -18.08
CA PRO A 246 6.04 10.04 -19.48
C PRO A 246 5.10 8.94 -19.99
N VAL A 247 5.01 7.80 -19.27
CA VAL A 247 4.10 6.70 -19.62
C VAL A 247 2.69 6.96 -19.07
N HIS A 248 2.59 7.33 -17.79
CA HIS A 248 1.31 7.52 -17.11
C HIS A 248 1.35 8.69 -16.13
N ALA A 249 0.63 9.77 -16.40
CA ALA A 249 0.74 11.01 -15.64
C ALA A 249 0.29 10.94 -14.16
N ASN A 250 -0.39 9.87 -13.73
CA ASN A 250 -0.70 9.63 -12.31
C ASN A 250 0.42 8.91 -11.55
N PHE A 251 1.63 8.83 -12.11
CA PHE A 251 2.80 8.22 -11.49
C PHE A 251 3.93 9.23 -11.39
N ILE A 252 4.63 9.25 -10.27
CA ILE A 252 5.87 9.99 -10.08
C ILE A 252 7.02 8.99 -9.99
N GLU A 253 8.07 9.24 -10.77
CA GLU A 253 9.29 8.44 -10.84
C GLU A 253 10.42 9.13 -10.08
N ASN A 254 11.17 8.37 -9.31
CA ASN A 254 12.45 8.79 -8.75
C ASN A 254 13.54 8.50 -9.80
N VAL A 255 13.95 9.54 -10.51
CA VAL A 255 14.91 9.45 -11.62
C VAL A 255 16.32 9.17 -11.07
N ASP A 256 16.92 8.08 -11.50
CA ASP A 256 18.26 7.64 -11.09
C ASP A 256 18.44 7.49 -9.56
N GLY A 257 17.34 7.43 -8.80
CA GLY A 257 17.39 7.36 -7.34
C GLY A 257 17.82 8.68 -6.67
N LYS A 258 17.65 9.81 -7.34
CA LYS A 258 18.10 11.14 -6.88
C LYS A 258 16.98 12.01 -6.29
N ALA A 259 15.72 11.58 -6.40
CA ALA A 259 14.60 12.34 -5.84
C ALA A 259 14.67 12.38 -4.31
N THR A 260 14.31 13.52 -3.77
CA THR A 260 13.91 13.69 -2.38
C THR A 260 12.40 13.61 -2.25
N SER A 261 11.88 13.38 -1.04
CA SER A 261 10.44 13.45 -0.81
C SER A 261 9.89 14.87 -0.98
N ALA A 262 10.72 15.88 -0.72
CA ALA A 262 10.41 17.28 -1.00
C ALA A 262 10.20 17.53 -2.51
N ASP A 263 11.02 16.95 -3.38
CA ASP A 263 10.83 17.02 -4.85
C ASP A 263 9.48 16.42 -5.27
N VAL A 264 9.13 15.27 -4.66
CA VAL A 264 7.85 14.58 -4.93
C VAL A 264 6.67 15.44 -4.49
N VAL A 265 6.72 16.03 -3.29
CA VAL A 265 5.67 16.93 -2.77
C VAL A 265 5.52 18.17 -3.66
N ALA A 266 6.62 18.74 -4.13
CA ALA A 266 6.59 19.89 -5.05
C ALA A 266 5.90 19.54 -6.38
N LEU A 267 6.17 18.34 -6.95
CA LEU A 267 5.46 17.83 -8.12
C LEU A 267 3.96 17.59 -7.86
N MET A 268 3.63 17.06 -6.69
CA MET A 268 2.23 16.85 -6.30
C MET A 268 1.50 18.19 -6.15
N ALA A 269 2.14 19.21 -5.57
CA ALA A 269 1.57 20.56 -5.45
C ALA A 269 1.30 21.18 -6.85
N GLU A 270 2.26 21.09 -7.76
CA GLU A 270 2.09 21.55 -9.16
C GLU A 270 0.95 20.81 -9.86
N ALA A 271 0.89 19.47 -9.72
CA ALA A 271 -0.18 18.67 -10.32
C ALA A 271 -1.57 19.08 -9.80
N ARG A 272 -1.70 19.34 -8.50
CA ARG A 272 -2.93 19.82 -7.87
C ARG A 272 -3.31 21.21 -8.37
N CYS A 273 -2.34 22.12 -8.50
CA CYS A 273 -2.55 23.46 -9.04
C CYS A 273 -3.12 23.39 -10.48
N ARG A 274 -2.48 22.62 -11.37
CA ARG A 274 -2.96 22.45 -12.76
C ARG A 274 -4.33 21.80 -12.86
N ALA A 275 -4.67 20.88 -11.96
CA ALA A 275 -6.01 20.29 -11.90
C ALA A 275 -7.06 21.33 -11.47
N ARG A 276 -6.74 22.17 -10.47
CA ARG A 276 -7.59 23.28 -10.02
C ARG A 276 -7.86 24.32 -11.10
N GLU A 277 -6.89 24.65 -11.94
CA GLU A 277 -7.06 25.51 -13.12
C GLU A 277 -8.12 24.96 -14.09
N ARG A 278 -8.35 23.64 -14.06
CA ARG A 278 -9.40 22.94 -14.83
C ARG A 278 -10.67 22.66 -14.04
N GLY A 279 -10.81 23.25 -12.85
CA GLY A 279 -11.98 23.12 -11.98
C GLY A 279 -12.09 21.77 -11.27
N VAL A 280 -10.98 21.01 -11.12
CA VAL A 280 -10.98 19.70 -10.47
C VAL A 280 -10.07 19.71 -9.24
N GLU A 281 -10.63 19.32 -8.09
CA GLU A 281 -9.83 19.07 -6.88
C GLU A 281 -9.34 17.62 -6.86
N LEU A 282 -8.04 17.45 -6.62
CA LEU A 282 -7.40 16.12 -6.53
C LEU A 282 -7.19 15.71 -5.08
N GLU A 283 -7.63 14.51 -4.74
CA GLU A 283 -7.34 13.85 -3.48
C GLU A 283 -6.21 12.83 -3.67
N HIS A 284 -5.15 12.89 -2.86
CA HIS A 284 -4.06 11.94 -2.98
C HIS A 284 -4.45 10.55 -2.45
N GLU A 285 -3.97 9.51 -3.13
CA GLU A 285 -4.10 8.10 -2.72
C GLU A 285 -2.89 7.65 -1.89
N VAL A 286 -1.71 8.20 -2.19
CA VAL A 286 -0.47 7.89 -1.49
C VAL A 286 -0.56 8.27 -0.01
N GLN A 287 -0.09 7.37 0.86
CA GLN A 287 0.00 7.62 2.29
C GLN A 287 1.27 8.41 2.59
N MET A 288 1.16 9.42 3.46
CA MET A 288 2.30 10.23 3.89
C MET A 288 2.73 9.82 5.30
N LEU A 289 4.03 9.81 5.57
CA LEU A 289 4.60 9.39 6.84
C LEU A 289 5.66 10.38 7.32
N GLY A 290 5.56 10.80 8.60
CA GLY A 290 6.42 11.80 9.20
C GLY A 290 5.96 13.23 8.92
N PRO A 291 6.80 14.25 9.15
CA PRO A 291 6.47 15.66 8.99
C PRO A 291 6.42 16.07 7.50
N ILE A 292 5.52 15.48 6.75
CA ILE A 292 5.34 15.69 5.31
C ILE A 292 3.86 15.86 4.98
N GLY A 293 3.55 16.78 4.09
CA GLY A 293 2.18 17.04 3.64
C GLY A 293 2.18 17.94 2.41
N LEU A 294 1.05 17.97 1.72
CA LEU A 294 0.84 18.93 0.65
C LEU A 294 0.55 20.31 1.26
N PRO A 295 1.19 21.39 0.77
CA PRO A 295 0.88 22.73 1.21
C PRO A 295 -0.60 23.06 0.95
N ASP A 296 -1.26 23.70 1.91
CA ASP A 296 -2.57 24.31 1.71
C ASP A 296 -2.38 25.55 0.83
N ASN A 297 -2.83 25.49 -0.41
CA ASN A 297 -2.83 26.62 -1.34
C ASN A 297 -4.26 27.11 -1.58
#